data_bb97db48bee37ca4142318e630465393
#
_entry.id   bb97db48bee37ca4142318e630465393
#
_cell.length_a   1.000
_cell.length_b   1.000
_cell.length_c   1.000
_cell.angle_alpha   90.00
_cell.angle_beta   90.00
_cell.angle_gamma   90.00
#
_symmetry.space_group_name_H-M   'P 1'
#
loop_
_entity.id
_entity.type
_entity.pdbx_description
1 polymer ?
#
loop_
_entity_poly.entity_id
_entity_poly.type
_entity_poly.pdbx_seq_one_letter_code
_entity_poly.pdbx_strand_id
1 'polypeptide(L)' 'SSAASDVYKRQVNGHDMMTLGFQGPTIGRVLQECLDAVLDEQIPNEHEALMAFAKDRQLKS' A
#
# COMPACT_ATOMS: atom_id res chain seq x y z
N SER A 1 2.93 19.37 8.56
CA SER A 1 4.23 19.20 9.14
C SER A 1 4.45 17.76 9.56
N SER A 2 5.40 17.53 10.45
CA SER A 2 5.73 16.17 10.86
C SER A 2 4.56 15.44 11.51
N ALA A 3 3.73 16.14 12.25
CA ALA A 3 2.57 15.53 12.89
C ALA A 3 1.61 14.99 11.83
N ALA A 4 1.43 15.73 10.76
CA ALA A 4 0.58 15.30 9.67
C ALA A 4 1.16 14.05 9.00
N SER A 5 2.48 14.01 8.85
CA SER A 5 3.14 12.85 8.28
C SER A 5 2.91 11.62 9.13
N ASP A 6 2.96 11.76 10.44
CA ASP A 6 2.73 10.65 11.34
C ASP A 6 1.29 10.17 11.26
N VAL A 7 0.35 11.09 11.11
CA VAL A 7 -1.06 10.73 11.00
C VAL A 7 -1.31 9.89 9.75
N TYR A 8 -0.61 10.20 8.68
CA TYR A 8 -0.76 9.48 7.42
C TYR A 8 0.27 8.37 7.25
N LYS A 9 0.81 7.91 8.35
CA LYS A 9 1.77 6.82 8.30
C LYS A 9 1.14 5.61 7.60
N ARG A 10 1.85 5.07 6.64
CA ARG A 10 1.34 3.94 5.88
C ARG A 10 1.34 2.68 6.72
N GLN A 11 0.29 1.89 6.56
CA GLN A 11 0.20 0.59 7.22
C GLN A 11 1.04 -0.46 6.50
N VAL A 12 1.47 -0.18 5.27
CA VAL A 12 2.35 -1.06 4.51
C VAL A 12 3.52 -0.23 3.99
N ASN A 13 4.62 -0.90 3.67
CA ASN A 13 5.81 -0.24 3.14
C ASN A 13 6.42 -1.08 2.03
N GLY A 14 7.56 -0.64 1.50
CA GLY A 14 8.22 -1.35 0.42
C GLY A 14 8.60 -2.78 0.78
N HIS A 15 8.99 -3.01 2.01
CA HIS A 15 9.34 -4.33 2.47
C HIS A 15 8.15 -5.29 2.38
N ASP A 16 6.97 -4.80 2.74
CA ASP A 16 5.76 -5.62 2.63
C ASP A 16 5.49 -5.99 1.18
N MET A 17 5.72 -5.05 0.27
CA MET A 17 5.54 -5.32 -1.16
C MET A 17 6.53 -6.36 -1.65
N MET A 18 7.77 -6.31 -1.17
CA MET A 18 8.78 -7.30 -1.53
C MET A 18 8.34 -8.70 -1.07
N THR A 19 7.77 -8.77 0.12
CA THR A 19 7.27 -10.03 0.66
C THR A 19 6.18 -10.62 -0.23
N LEU A 20 5.39 -9.76 -0.86
CA LEU A 20 4.33 -10.20 -1.76
C LEU A 20 4.85 -10.57 -3.15
N GLY A 21 6.11 -10.27 -3.45
CA GLY A 21 6.69 -10.62 -4.73
C GLY A 21 6.93 -9.44 -5.66
N PHE A 22 6.62 -8.23 -5.22
CA PHE A 22 6.90 -7.05 -6.03
C PHE A 22 8.37 -6.68 -5.93
N GLN A 23 8.88 -6.03 -6.96
CA GLN A 23 10.25 -5.57 -6.96
C GLN A 23 10.42 -4.41 -7.93
N GLY A 24 11.49 -3.64 -7.74
CA GLY A 24 11.79 -2.53 -8.60
C GLY A 24 10.74 -1.42 -8.48
N PRO A 25 10.48 -0.72 -9.58
CA PRO A 25 9.53 0.40 -9.56
C PRO A 25 8.09 -0.03 -9.27
N THR A 26 7.78 -1.30 -9.43
CA THR A 26 6.44 -1.79 -9.14
C THR A 26 6.07 -1.58 -7.66
N ILE A 27 7.05 -1.67 -6.77
CA ILE A 27 6.81 -1.47 -5.35
C ILE A 27 6.20 -0.09 -5.10
N GLY A 28 6.83 0.96 -5.66
CA GLY A 28 6.32 2.32 -5.48
C GLY A 28 4.95 2.50 -6.09
N ARG A 29 4.73 1.87 -7.25
CA ARG A 29 3.45 1.95 -7.93
C ARG A 29 2.32 1.36 -7.09
N VAL A 30 2.56 0.18 -6.55
CA VAL A 30 1.54 -0.49 -5.74
C VAL A 30 1.29 0.27 -4.45
N LEU A 31 2.33 0.81 -3.83
CA LEU A 31 2.17 1.63 -2.64
C LEU A 31 1.30 2.85 -2.93
N GLN A 32 1.50 3.47 -4.10
CA GLN A 32 0.69 4.61 -4.49
C GLN A 32 -0.77 4.21 -4.71
N GLU A 33 -0.98 3.05 -5.33
CA GLU A 33 -2.34 2.55 -5.53
C GLU A 33 -3.04 2.26 -4.22
N CYS A 34 -2.30 1.72 -3.25
CA CYS A 34 -2.86 1.49 -1.92
C CYS A 34 -3.27 2.81 -1.28
N LEU A 35 -2.42 3.82 -1.38
CA LEU A 35 -2.73 5.12 -0.82
C LEU A 35 -3.96 5.73 -1.48
N ASP A 36 -4.03 5.66 -2.81
CA ASP A 36 -5.17 6.19 -3.54
C ASP A 36 -6.47 5.50 -3.13
N ALA A 37 -6.42 4.19 -2.96
CA ALA A 37 -7.60 3.44 -2.55
C ALA A 37 -8.08 3.86 -1.16
N VAL A 38 -7.15 4.13 -0.26
CA VAL A 38 -7.49 4.60 1.08
C VAL A 38 -8.09 5.99 1.02
N LEU A 39 -7.49 6.87 0.22
CA LEU A 39 -7.99 8.24 0.08
C LEU A 39 -9.38 8.28 -0.55
N ASP A 40 -9.65 7.33 -1.43
CA ASP A 40 -10.98 7.19 -2.07
C ASP A 40 -11.95 6.43 -1.18
N GLU A 41 -11.51 6.03 0.00
CA GLU A 41 -12.32 5.27 0.94
C GLU A 41 -12.83 3.95 0.35
N GLN A 42 -12.08 3.39 -0.58
CA GLN A 42 -12.41 2.09 -1.14
C GLN A 42 -12.01 0.96 -0.21
N ILE A 43 -10.94 1.16 0.54
CA ILE A 43 -10.47 0.20 1.52
C ILE A 43 -10.08 0.94 2.80
N PRO A 44 -10.17 0.30 3.95
CA PRO A 44 -9.75 0.93 5.20
C PRO A 44 -8.23 1.05 5.26
N ASN A 45 -7.75 2.00 6.04
CA ASN A 45 -6.32 2.20 6.23
C ASN A 45 -5.82 1.22 7.30
N GLU A 46 -5.84 -0.05 6.96
CA GLU A 46 -5.41 -1.14 7.84
C GLU A 46 -4.41 -2.02 7.12
N HIS A 47 -3.47 -2.56 7.88
CA HIS A 47 -2.42 -3.38 7.30
C HIS A 47 -3.00 -4.57 6.52
N GLU A 48 -3.94 -5.30 7.11
CA GLU A 48 -4.50 -6.46 6.45
C GLU A 48 -5.23 -6.09 5.16
N ALA A 49 -6.00 -5.01 5.20
CA ALA A 49 -6.74 -4.57 4.03
C ALA A 49 -5.79 -4.17 2.90
N LEU A 50 -4.73 -3.45 3.25
CA LEU A 50 -3.76 -3.00 2.27
C LEU A 50 -2.96 -4.17 1.71
N MET A 51 -2.62 -5.14 2.54
CA MET A 51 -1.92 -6.33 2.07
C MET A 51 -2.78 -7.13 1.11
N ALA A 52 -4.06 -7.28 1.43
CA ALA A 52 -4.98 -7.99 0.56
C ALA A 52 -5.13 -7.28 -0.78
N PHE A 53 -5.24 -5.94 -0.74
CA PHE A 53 -5.33 -5.14 -1.95
C PHE A 53 -4.09 -5.31 -2.81
N ALA A 54 -2.91 -5.22 -2.21
CA ALA A 54 -1.66 -5.35 -2.93
C ALA A 54 -1.49 -6.76 -3.50
N LYS A 55 -1.88 -7.76 -2.73
CA LYS A 55 -1.79 -9.14 -3.19
C LYS A 55 -2.69 -9.37 -4.41
N ASP A 56 -3.88 -8.77 -4.38
CA ASP A 56 -4.78 -8.86 -5.53
C ASP A 56 -4.15 -8.25 -6.78
N ARG A 57 -3.46 -7.12 -6.61
CA ARG A 57 -2.76 -6.48 -7.72
C ARG A 57 -1.66 -7.39 -8.26
N GLN A 58 -0.95 -8.05 -7.38
CA GLN A 58 0.13 -8.95 -7.77
C GLN A 58 -0.41 -10.14 -8.58
N LEU A 59 -1.55 -10.67 -8.15
CA LEU A 59 -2.15 -11.81 -8.85
C LEU A 59 -2.68 -11.44 -10.23
N LYS A 60 -3.05 -10.18 -10.43
CA LYS A 60 -3.61 -9.73 -11.71
C LYS A 60 -2.57 -9.17 -12.67
N SER A 61 -1.38 -8.98 -12.23
CA SER A 61 -0.34 -8.39 -13.08
C SER A 61 0.41 -9.42 -13.92
#